data_0e4d52b78aefeef8f7a08b2cea5deff8
#
_entry.id   0e4d52b78aefeef8f7a08b2cea5deff8
#
_cell.length_a   1.000
_cell.length_b   1.000
_cell.length_c   1.000
_cell.angle_alpha   90.00
_cell.angle_beta   90.00
_cell.angle_gamma   90.00
#
_symmetry.space_group_name_H-M   'P 1'
#
loop_
_entity.id
_entity.type
_entity.pdbx_description
1 polymer ?
#
loop_
_entity_poly.entity_id
_entity_poly.type
_entity_poly.pdbx_seq_one_letter_code
_entity_poly.pdbx_strand_id
1 'polypeptide(L)'
;MSHELLRETPSQTAGPYVHIGLALAAAGNPTRDLEIWNRMAREDAPGQHILLLGHVYDGNGHLVRDSFLEFWQADSEGRYQERYDPEQPFNSFGRTATTFDAGEWTLHTVKPGVVRNAQGVPMAPHINMALFARGINIHLHTRLYFDDEAEANAACPVLNLIEQAPRRDTLVARRCEVNGQLAYRFDIRIQGDNETVFFDF
;
A
#
# COMPACT_ATOMS: atom_id res chain seq x y z
N MET A 1 22.03 30.61 21.99
CA MET A 1 21.16 31.02 20.87
C MET A 1 19.96 30.10 20.89
N SER A 2 18.77 30.62 21.18
CA SER A 2 17.52 29.84 21.08
C SER A 2 17.24 29.65 19.59
N HIS A 3 17.31 28.44 19.07
CA HIS A 3 16.83 28.13 17.75
C HIS A 3 15.30 28.27 17.79
N GLU A 4 14.77 29.30 17.17
CA GLU A 4 13.33 29.43 16.93
C GLU A 4 12.92 28.30 15.99
N LEU A 5 12.05 27.40 16.46
CA LEU A 5 11.51 26.35 15.62
C LEU A 5 10.62 26.99 14.56
N LEU A 6 10.92 26.75 13.30
CA LEU A 6 10.07 27.18 12.18
C LEU A 6 8.71 26.45 12.28
N ARG A 7 7.65 27.13 11.88
CA ARG A 7 6.32 26.49 11.79
C ARG A 7 6.33 25.46 10.67
N GLU A 8 5.59 24.40 10.86
CA GLU A 8 5.35 23.38 9.82
C GLU A 8 4.69 24.02 8.59
N THR A 9 5.05 23.54 7.42
CA THR A 9 4.34 23.89 6.18
C THR A 9 2.92 23.34 6.26
N PRO A 10 1.88 24.11 5.92
CA PRO A 10 0.52 23.62 5.86
C PRO A 10 0.40 22.40 4.96
N SER A 11 -0.47 21.45 5.33
CA SER A 11 -0.79 20.30 4.50
C SER A 11 -1.29 20.73 3.13
N GLN A 12 -0.80 20.07 2.09
CA GLN A 12 -1.11 20.38 0.70
C GLN A 12 -1.51 19.12 -0.05
N THR A 13 -2.42 19.27 -1.00
CA THR A 13 -2.81 18.17 -1.88
C THR A 13 -1.65 17.73 -2.78
N ALA A 14 -1.62 16.45 -3.13
CA ALA A 14 -0.76 15.94 -4.18
C ALA A 14 -1.18 16.57 -5.54
N GLY A 15 -0.20 17.05 -6.29
CA GLY A 15 -0.40 17.61 -7.62
C GLY A 15 0.46 16.91 -8.68
N PRO A 16 0.51 17.40 -9.92
CA PRO A 16 1.25 16.78 -11.02
C PRO A 16 2.73 16.55 -10.74
N TYR A 17 3.32 17.39 -9.89
CA TYR A 17 4.75 17.25 -9.51
C TYR A 17 5.07 15.98 -8.72
N VAL A 18 4.08 15.35 -8.09
CA VAL A 18 4.27 14.05 -7.41
C VAL A 18 4.73 13.01 -8.43
N HIS A 19 4.08 12.91 -9.58
CA HIS A 19 4.49 11.98 -10.64
C HIS A 19 5.82 12.37 -11.28
N ILE A 20 6.05 13.66 -11.53
CA ILE A 20 7.31 14.15 -12.08
C ILE A 20 8.50 13.82 -11.15
N GLY A 21 8.29 13.86 -9.84
CA GLY A 21 9.33 13.58 -8.85
C GLY A 21 9.50 12.12 -8.46
N LEU A 22 8.40 11.36 -8.40
CA LEU A 22 8.35 10.03 -7.76
C LEU A 22 7.86 8.91 -8.69
N ALA A 23 7.31 9.23 -9.86
CA ALA A 23 6.81 8.28 -10.85
C ALA A 23 7.29 8.68 -12.26
N LEU A 24 8.61 8.74 -12.42
CA LEU A 24 9.26 9.32 -13.60
C LEU A 24 8.76 8.72 -14.92
N ALA A 25 8.68 7.40 -15.03
CA ALA A 25 8.20 6.72 -16.23
C ALA A 25 6.74 7.10 -16.57
N ALA A 26 5.86 7.17 -15.55
CA ALA A 26 4.46 7.58 -15.74
C ALA A 26 4.36 9.07 -16.19
N ALA A 27 5.31 9.90 -15.79
CA ALA A 27 5.40 11.30 -16.21
C ALA A 27 6.11 11.48 -17.56
N GLY A 28 6.54 10.41 -18.24
CA GLY A 28 7.27 10.47 -19.50
C GLY A 28 8.73 10.91 -19.37
N ASN A 29 9.29 10.82 -18.17
CA ASN A 29 10.69 11.19 -17.89
C ASN A 29 11.58 9.94 -17.83
N PRO A 30 12.90 10.08 -18.10
CA PRO A 30 13.86 8.99 -17.88
C PRO A 30 13.85 8.54 -16.42
N THR A 31 13.86 7.22 -16.21
CA THR A 31 13.98 6.63 -14.87
C THR A 31 15.38 6.79 -14.31
N ARG A 32 15.51 6.76 -12.98
CA ARG A 32 16.81 6.73 -12.30
C ARG A 32 17.31 5.29 -12.21
N ASP A 33 18.62 5.09 -12.10
CA ASP A 33 19.22 3.75 -11.99
C ASP A 33 18.70 2.93 -10.79
N LEU A 34 18.35 3.62 -9.71
CA LEU A 34 17.83 3.04 -8.45
C LEU A 34 16.45 3.59 -8.11
N GLU A 35 15.51 3.55 -9.05
CA GLU A 35 14.15 4.00 -8.79
C GLU A 35 13.40 2.96 -7.94
N ILE A 36 12.92 3.38 -6.77
CA ILE A 36 12.00 2.58 -5.97
C ILE A 36 10.64 2.59 -6.68
N TRP A 37 10.17 1.43 -7.11
CA TRP A 37 8.93 1.30 -7.85
C TRP A 37 8.12 0.08 -7.40
N ASN A 38 7.30 -0.47 -8.28
CA ASN A 38 6.29 -1.49 -7.98
C ASN A 38 6.83 -2.93 -7.85
N ARG A 39 8.11 -3.09 -7.61
CA ARG A 39 8.72 -4.38 -7.33
C ARG A 39 9.47 -4.35 -6.00
N MET A 40 8.87 -4.93 -4.98
CA MET A 40 9.47 -5.07 -3.64
C MET A 40 10.27 -6.37 -3.51
N ALA A 41 9.92 -7.40 -4.29
CA ALA A 41 10.58 -8.69 -4.30
C ALA A 41 11.15 -9.00 -5.68
N ARG A 42 12.42 -9.42 -5.73
CA ARG A 42 13.07 -10.02 -6.90
C ARG A 42 12.63 -11.48 -7.00
N GLU A 43 12.91 -12.13 -8.13
CA GLU A 43 12.53 -13.54 -8.37
C GLU A 43 13.18 -14.52 -7.38
N ASP A 44 14.36 -14.17 -6.85
CA ASP A 44 15.11 -14.94 -5.86
C ASP A 44 14.70 -14.65 -4.40
N ALA A 45 13.72 -13.78 -4.16
CA ALA A 45 13.24 -13.46 -2.81
C ALA A 45 12.54 -14.68 -2.18
N PRO A 46 12.86 -15.03 -0.92
CA PRO A 46 12.18 -16.10 -0.20
C PRO A 46 10.70 -15.79 0.03
N GLY A 47 9.84 -16.82 -0.08
CA GLY A 47 8.41 -16.73 0.22
C GLY A 47 7.51 -16.95 -0.98
N GLN A 48 6.20 -16.79 -0.76
CA GLN A 48 5.20 -16.91 -1.80
C GLN A 48 5.10 -15.61 -2.60
N HIS A 49 5.55 -15.63 -3.85
CA HIS A 49 5.44 -14.49 -4.76
C HIS A 49 3.99 -14.23 -5.12
N ILE A 50 3.58 -12.96 -5.01
CA ILE A 50 2.23 -12.49 -5.29
C ILE A 50 2.26 -11.22 -6.14
N LEU A 51 1.20 -11.04 -6.92
CA LEU A 51 0.87 -9.78 -7.57
C LEU A 51 -0.30 -9.14 -6.80
N LEU A 52 -0.12 -7.90 -6.38
CA LEU A 52 -1.22 -7.07 -5.91
C LEU A 52 -1.66 -6.13 -7.02
N LEU A 53 -2.97 -5.95 -7.15
CA LEU A 53 -3.54 -5.04 -8.15
C LEU A 53 -4.88 -4.50 -7.66
N GLY A 54 -5.27 -3.36 -8.22
CA GLY A 54 -6.56 -2.76 -7.88
C GLY A 54 -6.73 -1.39 -8.49
N HIS A 55 -7.81 -0.75 -8.14
CA HIS A 55 -8.19 0.59 -8.55
C HIS A 55 -8.38 1.49 -7.33
N VAL A 56 -8.35 2.79 -7.58
CA VAL A 56 -8.76 3.80 -6.59
C VAL A 56 -9.99 4.51 -7.12
N TYR A 57 -11.04 4.59 -6.30
CA TYR A 57 -12.31 5.22 -6.66
C TYR A 57 -12.58 6.43 -5.77
N ASP A 58 -13.10 7.50 -6.37
CA ASP A 58 -13.61 8.67 -5.65
C ASP A 58 -15.03 8.41 -5.07
N GLY A 59 -15.60 9.41 -4.40
CA GLY A 59 -16.93 9.33 -3.79
C GLY A 59 -18.09 9.19 -4.79
N ASN A 60 -17.86 9.44 -6.08
CA ASN A 60 -18.84 9.26 -7.16
C ASN A 60 -18.67 7.91 -7.88
N GLY A 61 -17.69 7.10 -7.48
CA GLY A 61 -17.35 5.84 -8.12
C GLY A 61 -16.51 5.98 -9.39
N HIS A 62 -15.93 7.16 -9.66
CA HIS A 62 -15.02 7.34 -10.77
C HIS A 62 -13.59 6.91 -10.39
N LEU A 63 -12.85 6.40 -11.40
CA LEU A 63 -11.45 6.05 -11.24
C LEU A 63 -10.57 7.28 -10.99
N VAL A 64 -9.76 7.22 -9.93
CA VAL A 64 -8.68 8.19 -9.67
C VAL A 64 -7.43 7.69 -10.39
N ARG A 65 -7.17 8.24 -11.57
CA ARG A 65 -6.14 7.75 -12.51
C ARG A 65 -4.76 8.33 -12.29
N ASP A 66 -4.59 9.13 -11.28
CA ASP A 66 -3.35 9.82 -10.93
C ASP A 66 -3.08 9.74 -9.42
N SER A 67 -3.58 8.70 -8.77
CA SER A 67 -3.20 8.43 -7.39
C SER A 67 -1.81 7.79 -7.32
N PHE A 68 -1.10 8.08 -6.24
CA PHE A 68 0.20 7.55 -5.92
C PHE A 68 0.10 6.76 -4.62
N LEU A 69 0.71 5.59 -4.58
CA LEU A 69 0.63 4.67 -3.45
C LEU A 69 2.03 4.29 -2.96
N GLU A 70 2.20 4.28 -1.66
CA GLU A 70 3.38 3.73 -0.98
C GLU A 70 2.97 2.53 -0.15
N PHE A 71 3.86 1.53 -0.10
CA PHE A 71 3.64 0.27 0.59
C PHE A 71 4.77 0.01 1.57
N TRP A 72 4.41 -0.53 2.73
CA TRP A 72 5.35 -0.95 3.74
C TRP A 72 4.90 -2.30 4.33
N GLN A 73 5.73 -3.33 4.19
CA GLN A 73 5.42 -4.68 4.66
C GLN A 73 6.64 -5.39 5.23
N ALA A 74 6.39 -6.43 6.03
CA ALA A 74 7.40 -7.40 6.42
C ALA A 74 7.71 -8.39 5.28
N ASP A 75 8.84 -9.07 5.37
CA ASP A 75 9.16 -10.23 4.52
C ASP A 75 8.25 -11.44 4.84
N SER A 76 8.46 -12.56 4.16
CA SER A 76 7.69 -13.80 4.37
C SER A 76 7.86 -14.42 5.76
N GLU A 77 8.86 -14.02 6.53
CA GLU A 77 9.10 -14.46 7.91
C GLU A 77 8.65 -13.43 8.96
N GLY A 78 8.01 -12.34 8.55
CA GLY A 78 7.50 -11.31 9.45
C GLY A 78 8.55 -10.30 9.93
N ARG A 79 9.63 -10.09 9.18
CA ARG A 79 10.71 -9.14 9.52
C ARG A 79 10.66 -7.93 8.62
N TYR A 80 10.82 -6.75 9.20
CA TYR A 80 11.01 -5.51 8.45
C TYR A 80 12.51 -5.23 8.23
N GLN A 81 12.84 -4.66 7.09
CA GLN A 81 14.16 -4.13 6.85
C GLN A 81 14.24 -2.69 7.36
N GLU A 82 15.38 -2.33 7.95
CA GLU A 82 15.61 -0.99 8.50
C GLU A 82 15.81 0.09 7.43
N ARG A 83 16.29 -0.31 6.25
CA ARG A 83 16.55 0.58 5.13
C ARG A 83 16.38 -0.13 3.79
N TYR A 84 16.08 0.64 2.76
CA TYR A 84 16.10 0.17 1.38
C TYR A 84 17.52 -0.17 0.93
N ASP A 85 17.68 -1.35 0.30
CA ASP A 85 18.93 -1.81 -0.29
C ASP A 85 18.60 -2.55 -1.60
N PRO A 86 18.97 -2.01 -2.78
CA PRO A 86 18.64 -2.60 -4.08
C PRO A 86 19.31 -3.97 -4.31
N GLU A 87 20.38 -4.29 -3.58
CA GLU A 87 21.07 -5.57 -3.68
C GLU A 87 20.33 -6.70 -2.93
N GLN A 88 19.44 -6.37 -2.00
CA GLN A 88 18.64 -7.35 -1.29
C GLN A 88 17.56 -7.95 -2.19
N PRO A 89 17.25 -9.25 -2.03
CA PRO A 89 16.22 -9.90 -2.82
C PRO A 89 14.81 -9.37 -2.51
N PHE A 90 14.60 -8.81 -1.33
CA PHE A 90 13.35 -8.19 -0.89
C PHE A 90 13.62 -6.85 -0.22
N ASN A 91 12.74 -5.89 -0.44
CA ASN A 91 12.73 -4.62 0.27
C ASN A 91 11.34 -4.36 0.87
N SER A 92 11.33 -3.92 2.14
CA SER A 92 10.09 -3.64 2.89
C SER A 92 9.29 -2.47 2.34
N PHE A 93 9.87 -1.63 1.48
CA PHE A 93 9.25 -0.43 0.95
C PHE A 93 9.13 -0.49 -0.57
N GLY A 94 7.98 -0.10 -1.10
CA GLY A 94 7.71 0.00 -2.52
C GLY A 94 6.73 1.13 -2.84
N ARG A 95 6.62 1.47 -4.12
CA ARG A 95 5.76 2.53 -4.64
C ARG A 95 5.08 2.11 -5.92
N THR A 96 3.93 2.69 -6.19
CA THR A 96 3.28 2.60 -7.51
C THR A 96 2.35 3.79 -7.73
N ALA A 97 1.84 3.92 -8.93
CA ALA A 97 0.78 4.86 -9.24
C ALA A 97 -0.32 4.16 -10.03
N THR A 98 -1.54 4.67 -9.98
CA THR A 98 -2.57 4.27 -10.92
C THR A 98 -2.20 4.74 -12.33
N THR A 99 -2.43 3.88 -13.32
CA THR A 99 -2.16 4.20 -14.72
C THR A 99 -3.18 5.21 -15.26
N PHE A 100 -2.75 6.15 -16.08
CA PHE A 100 -3.63 7.19 -16.64
C PHE A 100 -4.69 6.63 -17.58
N ASP A 101 -4.44 5.53 -18.26
CA ASP A 101 -5.36 4.87 -19.20
C ASP A 101 -6.34 3.92 -18.49
N ALA A 102 -5.86 2.96 -17.73
CA ALA A 102 -6.68 1.94 -17.07
C ALA A 102 -7.10 2.30 -15.64
N GLY A 103 -6.37 3.20 -14.96
CA GLY A 103 -6.60 3.54 -13.55
C GLY A 103 -6.21 2.41 -12.59
N GLU A 104 -5.50 1.38 -13.07
CA GLU A 104 -5.05 0.25 -12.28
C GLU A 104 -3.65 0.51 -11.71
N TRP A 105 -3.43 0.10 -10.47
CA TRP A 105 -2.12 0.00 -9.84
C TRP A 105 -1.71 -1.45 -9.67
N THR A 106 -0.40 -1.72 -9.68
CA THR A 106 0.16 -3.06 -9.47
C THR A 106 1.38 -3.01 -8.56
N LEU A 107 1.59 -4.09 -7.78
CA LEU A 107 2.78 -4.27 -6.94
C LEU A 107 3.20 -5.74 -6.95
N HIS A 108 4.46 -6.00 -7.27
CA HIS A 108 5.08 -7.34 -7.19
C HIS A 108 5.81 -7.49 -5.86
N THR A 109 5.42 -8.49 -5.07
CA THR A 109 6.02 -8.72 -3.76
C THR A 109 5.93 -10.19 -3.35
N VAL A 110 6.33 -10.51 -2.12
CA VAL A 110 6.03 -11.77 -1.46
C VAL A 110 4.92 -11.57 -0.45
N LYS A 111 4.10 -12.61 -0.20
CA LYS A 111 3.09 -12.57 0.85
C LYS A 111 3.79 -12.40 2.20
N PRO A 112 3.44 -11.37 3.00
CA PRO A 112 4.10 -11.10 4.27
C PRO A 112 3.82 -12.18 5.30
N GLY A 113 4.75 -12.42 6.19
CA GLY A 113 4.57 -13.24 7.38
C GLY A 113 3.85 -12.48 8.51
N VAL A 114 3.58 -13.21 9.59
CA VAL A 114 2.97 -12.66 10.81
C VAL A 114 3.95 -11.72 11.52
N VAL A 115 3.49 -10.53 11.84
CA VAL A 115 4.22 -9.54 12.65
C VAL A 115 3.55 -9.41 14.01
N ARG A 116 4.34 -9.18 15.06
CA ARG A 116 3.82 -8.90 16.40
C ARG A 116 3.74 -7.40 16.66
N ASN A 117 2.66 -6.97 17.30
CA ASN A 117 2.54 -5.59 17.77
C ASN A 117 3.49 -5.31 18.97
N ALA A 118 3.51 -4.08 19.46
CA ALA A 118 4.35 -3.66 20.59
C ALA A 118 4.08 -4.45 21.90
N GLN A 119 2.91 -5.08 22.03
CA GLN A 119 2.54 -5.93 23.17
C GLN A 119 2.86 -7.42 22.93
N GLY A 120 3.50 -7.75 21.81
CA GLY A 120 3.85 -9.12 21.44
C GLY A 120 2.68 -9.94 20.85
N VAL A 121 1.51 -9.34 20.63
CA VAL A 121 0.34 -10.02 20.06
C VAL A 121 0.51 -10.16 18.55
N PRO A 122 0.30 -11.37 17.97
CA PRO A 122 0.40 -11.56 16.54
C PRO A 122 -0.70 -10.79 15.80
N MET A 123 -0.32 -10.09 14.73
CA MET A 123 -1.21 -9.47 13.77
C MET A 123 -1.29 -10.35 12.52
N ALA A 124 -2.45 -10.42 11.89
CA ALA A 124 -2.59 -11.10 10.60
C ALA A 124 -1.58 -10.56 9.56
N PRO A 125 -1.14 -11.39 8.61
CA PRO A 125 -0.35 -10.93 7.47
C PRO A 125 -1.00 -9.72 6.82
N HIS A 126 -0.27 -8.62 6.68
CA HIS A 126 -0.81 -7.36 6.17
C HIS A 126 0.26 -6.50 5.49
N ILE A 127 -0.20 -5.59 4.67
CA ILE A 127 0.62 -4.56 4.02
C ILE A 127 0.07 -3.20 4.41
N ASN A 128 0.91 -2.34 4.97
CA ASN A 128 0.55 -0.94 5.22
C ASN A 128 0.63 -0.15 3.91
N MET A 129 -0.31 0.75 3.72
CA MET A 129 -0.42 1.56 2.51
C MET A 129 -0.63 3.02 2.87
N ALA A 130 -0.01 3.91 2.09
CA ALA A 130 -0.29 5.33 2.09
C ALA A 130 -0.77 5.75 0.70
N LEU A 131 -1.91 6.42 0.64
CA LEU A 131 -2.53 6.92 -0.58
C LEU A 131 -2.40 8.43 -0.67
N PHE A 132 -1.90 8.90 -1.82
CA PHE A 132 -1.80 10.32 -2.18
C PHE A 132 -2.60 10.55 -3.46
N ALA A 133 -3.47 11.55 -3.47
CA ALA A 133 -4.26 11.90 -4.65
C ALA A 133 -4.63 13.37 -4.65
N ARG A 134 -5.07 13.87 -5.79
CA ARG A 134 -5.63 15.21 -5.91
C ARG A 134 -6.89 15.35 -5.04
N GLY A 135 -7.02 16.48 -4.36
CA GLY A 135 -8.16 16.75 -3.47
C GLY A 135 -7.98 16.21 -2.05
N ILE A 136 -6.93 15.44 -1.78
CA ILE A 136 -6.57 14.94 -0.46
C ILE A 136 -5.40 15.77 0.07
N ASN A 137 -5.63 16.55 1.13
CA ASN A 137 -4.58 17.40 1.71
C ASN A 137 -3.61 16.66 2.62
N ILE A 138 -4.07 15.56 3.22
CA ILE A 138 -3.27 14.68 4.07
C ILE A 138 -3.39 13.30 3.45
N HIS A 139 -2.26 12.62 3.25
CA HIS A 139 -2.27 11.24 2.75
C HIS A 139 -3.09 10.33 3.66
N LEU A 140 -3.74 9.33 3.06
CA LEU A 140 -4.61 8.39 3.78
C LEU A 140 -3.85 7.10 4.06
N HIS A 141 -3.81 6.69 5.33
CA HIS A 141 -3.24 5.42 5.72
C HIS A 141 -4.29 4.33 5.75
N THR A 142 -3.97 3.16 5.18
CA THR A 142 -4.80 1.97 5.26
C THR A 142 -3.93 0.72 5.37
N ARG A 143 -4.58 -0.44 5.52
CA ARG A 143 -3.94 -1.75 5.49
C ARG A 143 -4.67 -2.68 4.55
N LEU A 144 -3.91 -3.51 3.86
CA LEU A 144 -4.41 -4.63 3.07
C LEU A 144 -4.18 -5.92 3.85
N TYR A 145 -5.23 -6.73 3.99
CA TYR A 145 -5.21 -8.10 4.53
C TYR A 145 -5.60 -9.09 3.43
N PHE A 146 -5.49 -10.39 3.68
CA PHE A 146 -5.69 -11.43 2.68
C PHE A 146 -6.91 -12.30 3.02
N ASP A 147 -7.77 -12.61 2.04
CA ASP A 147 -9.00 -13.38 2.26
C ASP A 147 -8.76 -14.86 2.58
N ASP A 148 -7.59 -15.40 2.22
CA ASP A 148 -7.16 -16.75 2.57
C ASP A 148 -6.49 -16.85 3.95
N GLU A 149 -6.47 -15.76 4.74
CA GLU A 149 -5.99 -15.70 6.12
C GLU A 149 -7.13 -15.51 7.14
N ALA A 150 -8.27 -16.19 6.91
CA ALA A 150 -9.50 -15.95 7.66
C ALA A 150 -9.34 -16.09 9.19
N GLU A 151 -8.63 -17.11 9.67
CA GLU A 151 -8.39 -17.33 11.10
C GLU A 151 -7.49 -16.24 11.70
N ALA A 152 -6.40 -15.88 11.01
CA ALA A 152 -5.50 -14.83 11.44
C ALA A 152 -6.21 -13.47 11.44
N ASN A 153 -7.03 -13.20 10.42
CA ASN A 153 -7.83 -11.97 10.33
C ASN A 153 -8.84 -11.88 11.49
N ALA A 154 -9.53 -12.97 11.82
CA ALA A 154 -10.47 -13.00 12.94
C ALA A 154 -9.81 -12.76 14.31
N ALA A 155 -8.54 -13.17 14.47
CA ALA A 155 -7.76 -12.97 15.69
C ALA A 155 -6.96 -11.66 15.69
N CYS A 156 -6.92 -10.90 14.58
CA CYS A 156 -6.06 -9.74 14.44
C CYS A 156 -6.49 -8.59 15.36
N PRO A 157 -5.61 -8.11 16.27
CA PRO A 157 -5.97 -7.06 17.22
C PRO A 157 -6.32 -5.74 16.52
N VAL A 158 -5.71 -5.44 15.37
CA VAL A 158 -5.98 -4.20 14.64
C VAL A 158 -7.31 -4.26 13.87
N LEU A 159 -7.61 -5.38 13.17
CA LEU A 159 -8.92 -5.55 12.53
C LEU A 159 -10.06 -5.51 13.56
N ASN A 160 -9.84 -6.02 14.75
CA ASN A 160 -10.83 -6.05 15.82
C ASN A 160 -11.09 -4.68 16.47
N LEU A 161 -10.27 -3.65 16.21
CA LEU A 161 -10.60 -2.26 16.57
C LEU A 161 -11.76 -1.70 15.73
N ILE A 162 -12.01 -2.28 14.55
CA ILE A 162 -13.11 -1.89 13.68
C ILE A 162 -14.36 -2.66 14.12
N GLU A 163 -15.29 -2.01 14.81
CA GLU A 163 -16.48 -2.66 15.41
C GLU A 163 -17.40 -3.30 14.36
N GLN A 164 -17.59 -2.64 13.22
CA GLN A 164 -18.51 -3.06 12.17
C GLN A 164 -17.85 -4.06 11.21
N ALA A 165 -18.33 -5.31 11.23
CA ALA A 165 -17.77 -6.37 10.36
C ALA A 165 -17.74 -5.99 8.86
N PRO A 166 -18.80 -5.39 8.25
CA PRO A 166 -18.73 -4.98 6.85
C PRO A 166 -17.61 -3.96 6.55
N ARG A 167 -17.23 -3.14 7.53
CA ARG A 167 -16.11 -2.21 7.39
C ARG A 167 -14.76 -2.93 7.38
N ARG A 168 -14.61 -4.03 8.14
CA ARG A 168 -13.40 -4.86 8.10
C ARG A 168 -13.17 -5.46 6.72
N ASP A 169 -14.25 -5.88 6.05
CA ASP A 169 -14.19 -6.49 4.72
C ASP A 169 -13.62 -5.54 3.65
N THR A 170 -13.72 -4.22 3.86
CA THR A 170 -13.11 -3.22 2.96
C THR A 170 -11.58 -3.23 3.00
N LEU A 171 -10.98 -3.90 3.97
CA LEU A 171 -9.53 -4.06 4.11
C LEU A 171 -9.01 -5.41 3.58
N VAL A 172 -9.90 -6.30 3.12
CA VAL A 172 -9.54 -7.67 2.73
C VAL A 172 -9.41 -7.79 1.21
N ALA A 173 -8.18 -7.98 0.73
CA ALA A 173 -7.90 -8.24 -0.67
C ALA A 173 -8.40 -9.63 -1.08
N ARG A 174 -8.94 -9.74 -2.28
CA ARG A 174 -9.52 -10.97 -2.82
C ARG A 174 -8.52 -11.73 -3.67
N ARG A 175 -8.27 -12.99 -3.30
CA ARG A 175 -7.41 -13.88 -4.05
C ARG A 175 -7.95 -14.08 -5.46
N CYS A 176 -7.07 -14.02 -6.43
CA CYS A 176 -7.37 -14.25 -7.86
C CYS A 176 -6.14 -14.80 -8.57
N GLU A 177 -6.23 -14.96 -9.87
CA GLU A 177 -5.10 -15.34 -10.74
C GLU A 177 -5.02 -14.37 -11.92
N VAL A 178 -3.81 -13.95 -12.24
CA VAL A 178 -3.54 -13.08 -13.38
C VAL A 178 -2.40 -13.71 -14.19
N ASN A 179 -2.66 -14.12 -15.43
CA ASN A 179 -1.69 -14.75 -16.33
C ASN A 179 -0.95 -15.96 -15.70
N GLY A 180 -1.66 -16.79 -14.92
CA GLY A 180 -1.08 -17.95 -14.23
C GLY A 180 -0.30 -17.60 -12.94
N GLN A 181 -0.26 -16.33 -12.54
CA GLN A 181 0.38 -15.89 -11.32
C GLN A 181 -0.68 -15.70 -10.21
N LEU A 182 -0.35 -16.13 -8.98
CA LEU A 182 -1.16 -15.81 -7.81
C LEU A 182 -1.22 -14.30 -7.60
N ALA A 183 -2.42 -13.79 -7.48
CA ALA A 183 -2.68 -12.37 -7.30
C ALA A 183 -3.76 -12.11 -6.24
N TYR A 184 -3.80 -10.88 -5.75
CA TYR A 184 -4.86 -10.39 -4.88
C TYR A 184 -5.33 -9.03 -5.37
N ARG A 185 -6.64 -8.89 -5.55
CA ARG A 185 -7.28 -7.63 -5.93
C ARG A 185 -7.70 -6.86 -4.69
N PHE A 186 -7.29 -5.61 -4.63
CA PHE A 186 -7.65 -4.67 -3.58
C PHE A 186 -8.02 -3.32 -4.16
N ASP A 187 -9.31 -3.04 -4.23
CA ASP A 187 -9.84 -1.75 -4.68
C ASP A 187 -10.00 -0.82 -3.48
N ILE A 188 -9.57 0.43 -3.62
CA ILE A 188 -9.65 1.46 -2.59
C ILE A 188 -10.77 2.43 -2.96
N ARG A 189 -11.69 2.66 -2.04
CA ARG A 189 -12.75 3.68 -2.16
C ARG A 189 -12.46 4.78 -1.16
N ILE A 190 -12.21 5.98 -1.67
CA ILE A 190 -11.82 7.13 -0.84
C ILE A 190 -12.99 7.63 -0.02
N GLN A 191 -14.22 7.52 -0.55
CA GLN A 191 -15.43 8.04 0.08
C GLN A 191 -16.67 7.31 -0.45
N GLY A 192 -17.77 7.36 0.31
CA GLY A 192 -19.08 6.84 -0.12
C GLY A 192 -19.34 5.42 0.35
N ASP A 193 -20.25 4.73 -0.38
CA ASP A 193 -20.61 3.35 -0.04
C ASP A 193 -19.43 2.41 -0.15
N ASN A 194 -19.23 1.57 0.88
CA ASN A 194 -18.06 0.69 1.04
C ASN A 194 -16.71 1.44 1.04
N GLU A 195 -16.70 2.67 1.56
CA GLU A 195 -15.48 3.43 1.80
C GLU A 195 -14.44 2.56 2.54
N THR A 196 -13.23 2.51 2.02
CA THR A 196 -12.11 1.81 2.67
C THR A 196 -11.86 2.41 4.06
N VAL A 197 -11.58 1.57 5.05
CA VAL A 197 -11.19 2.07 6.37
C VAL A 197 -9.80 2.70 6.27
N PHE A 198 -9.70 3.95 6.69
CA PHE A 198 -8.43 4.65 6.86
C PHE A 198 -8.14 4.83 8.35
N PHE A 199 -6.85 4.75 8.69
CA PHE A 199 -6.37 4.87 10.06
C PHE A 199 -5.74 6.25 10.27
N ASP A 200 -5.96 6.81 11.45
CA ASP A 200 -5.29 8.01 11.95
C ASP A 200 -4.19 7.54 12.93
N PHE A 201 -2.92 7.61 12.49
CA PHE A 201 -1.74 7.18 13.25
C PHE A 201 -0.93 8.38 13.72
#